data_a6711f6df6a5ae95fc437095ef8242c0
#
_entry.id   a6711f6df6a5ae95fc437095ef8242c0
#
_cell.length_a   1.000
_cell.length_b   1.000
_cell.length_c   1.000
_cell.angle_alpha   90.00
_cell.angle_beta   90.00
_cell.angle_gamma   90.00
#
_symmetry.space_group_name_H-M   'P 1'
#
loop_
_entity.id
_entity.type
_entity.pdbx_description
1 polymer ?
#
loop_
_entity_poly.entity_id
_entity_poly.type
_entity_poly.pdbx_seq_one_letter_code
_entity_poly.pdbx_strand_id
1 'polypeptide(L)'
;MSAVVSEYVERFDAFYREHFGQSAGTEGRTIGAARAYRRALSKAGLAGLDVPRELGGIGLDAATAASIQSALADRIPPEESIFGIGLNMAVPTIIEFGSDELQRRVVPPSLRGEVIWCQLYSEPGAGSDLAGLTTKAERDGDEWVITGQKVWTSGAQHADLGIIIARTAPELTKHSGIT
;
A
#
# COMPACT_ATOMS: atom_id res chain seq x y z
N MET A 1 21.48 -18.06 -1.80
CA MET A 1 20.79 -16.89 -2.37
C MET A 1 20.83 -17.05 -3.87
N SER A 2 19.70 -16.86 -4.59
CA SER A 2 19.70 -16.94 -6.06
C SER A 2 20.45 -15.75 -6.67
N ALA A 3 20.93 -15.88 -7.93
CA ALA A 3 21.62 -14.79 -8.62
C ALA A 3 20.74 -13.52 -8.70
N VAL A 4 19.45 -13.68 -8.95
CA VAL A 4 18.47 -12.57 -9.01
C VAL A 4 18.38 -11.86 -7.66
N VAL A 5 18.26 -12.59 -6.55
CA VAL A 5 18.20 -11.99 -5.20
C VAL A 5 19.49 -11.22 -4.91
N SER A 6 20.67 -11.77 -5.24
CA SER A 6 21.95 -11.09 -5.04
C SER A 6 22.03 -9.80 -5.84
N GLU A 7 21.63 -9.82 -7.12
CA GLU A 7 21.60 -8.64 -8.01
C GLU A 7 20.77 -7.51 -7.41
N TYR A 8 19.51 -7.82 -6.99
CA TYR A 8 18.65 -6.78 -6.42
C TYR A 8 19.15 -6.26 -5.08
N VAL A 9 19.71 -7.11 -4.21
CA VAL A 9 20.32 -6.66 -2.95
C VAL A 9 21.49 -5.70 -3.22
N GLU A 10 22.36 -6.00 -4.18
CA GLU A 10 23.45 -5.12 -4.58
C GLU A 10 22.95 -3.77 -5.13
N ARG A 11 21.87 -3.79 -5.95
CA ARG A 11 21.23 -2.57 -6.48
C ARG A 11 20.63 -1.71 -5.37
N PHE A 12 19.96 -2.32 -4.40
CA PHE A 12 19.45 -1.61 -3.22
C PHE A 12 20.58 -1.04 -2.36
N ASP A 13 21.65 -1.79 -2.13
CA ASP A 13 22.80 -1.31 -1.36
C ASP A 13 23.51 -0.14 -2.07
N ALA A 14 23.60 -0.18 -3.40
CA ALA A 14 24.12 0.95 -4.18
C ALA A 14 23.21 2.17 -4.07
N PHE A 15 21.89 1.98 -4.21
CA PHE A 15 20.88 3.02 -4.06
C PHE A 15 20.93 3.68 -2.68
N TYR A 16 21.04 2.87 -1.59
CA TYR A 16 21.15 3.39 -0.24
C TYR A 16 22.42 4.22 -0.05
N ARG A 17 23.55 3.74 -0.53
CA ARG A 17 24.84 4.49 -0.43
C ARG A 17 24.79 5.83 -1.16
N GLU A 18 24.17 5.87 -2.34
CA GLU A 18 24.05 7.07 -3.16
C GLU A 18 23.15 8.13 -2.53
N HIS A 19 21.99 7.72 -1.98
CA HIS A 19 20.94 8.64 -1.58
C HIS A 19 20.90 8.96 -0.08
N PHE A 20 21.44 8.10 0.79
CA PHE A 20 21.26 8.21 2.24
C PHE A 20 22.57 8.11 3.03
N GLY A 21 23.68 7.69 2.41
CA GLY A 21 24.98 7.55 3.08
C GLY A 21 24.91 6.65 4.32
N GLN A 22 25.79 6.93 5.33
CA GLN A 22 25.79 6.18 6.60
C GLN A 22 24.82 6.74 7.65
N SER A 23 24.11 7.81 7.37
CA SER A 23 23.21 8.46 8.34
C SER A 23 21.79 8.53 7.82
N ALA A 24 21.02 7.45 8.06
CA ALA A 24 19.59 7.58 8.23
C ALA A 24 19.35 8.27 9.59
N GLY A 25 19.70 9.56 9.67
CA GLY A 25 19.48 10.38 10.85
C GLY A 25 18.00 10.69 11.03
N THR A 26 17.62 10.99 12.26
CA THR A 26 16.28 11.40 12.71
C THR A 26 15.70 12.62 11.98
N GLU A 27 16.46 13.32 11.17
CA GLU A 27 16.04 14.49 10.38
C GLU A 27 15.15 14.14 9.17
N GLY A 28 15.03 12.88 8.79
CA GLY A 28 14.27 12.41 7.61
C GLY A 28 12.82 11.97 7.85
N ARG A 29 12.23 12.19 9.04
CA ARG A 29 10.88 11.68 9.37
C ARG A 29 9.74 12.61 8.95
N THR A 30 9.78 13.13 7.73
CA THR A 30 8.68 13.94 7.18
C THR A 30 8.03 13.23 6.00
N ILE A 31 6.75 13.51 5.77
CA ILE A 31 6.03 13.00 4.58
C ILE A 31 6.75 13.42 3.29
N GLY A 32 7.32 14.63 3.27
CA GLY A 32 8.12 15.11 2.14
C GLY A 32 9.34 14.23 1.85
N ALA A 33 10.08 13.85 2.89
CA ALA A 33 11.24 12.95 2.76
C ALA A 33 10.82 11.54 2.31
N ALA A 34 9.73 11.01 2.88
CA ALA A 34 9.17 9.72 2.48
C ALA A 34 8.71 9.71 1.00
N ARG A 35 8.05 10.79 0.54
CA ARG A 35 7.69 10.96 -0.87
C ARG A 35 8.93 11.05 -1.78
N ALA A 36 9.97 11.78 -1.35
CA ALA A 36 11.22 11.90 -2.11
C ALA A 36 11.92 10.53 -2.24
N TYR A 37 11.98 9.77 -1.15
CA TYR A 37 12.50 8.41 -1.15
C TYR A 37 11.76 7.50 -2.12
N ARG A 38 10.42 7.46 -2.06
CA ARG A 38 9.60 6.63 -2.94
C ARG A 38 9.80 6.99 -4.42
N ARG A 39 9.87 8.28 -4.75
CA ARG A 39 10.18 8.74 -6.11
C ARG A 39 11.55 8.29 -6.58
N ALA A 40 12.57 8.44 -5.73
CA ALA A 40 13.93 8.00 -6.06
C ALA A 40 14.00 6.48 -6.27
N LEU A 41 13.36 5.71 -5.39
CA LEU A 41 13.27 4.24 -5.49
C LEU A 41 12.59 3.80 -6.79
N SER A 42 11.46 4.43 -7.14
CA SER A 42 10.76 4.16 -8.39
C SER A 42 11.60 4.52 -9.61
N LYS A 43 12.29 5.67 -9.59
CA LYS A 43 13.19 6.11 -10.67
C LYS A 43 14.38 5.16 -10.85
N ALA A 44 14.87 4.57 -9.77
CA ALA A 44 15.93 3.56 -9.80
C ALA A 44 15.45 2.18 -10.29
N GLY A 45 14.13 2.00 -10.54
CA GLY A 45 13.54 0.72 -10.92
C GLY A 45 13.60 -0.31 -9.80
N LEU A 46 13.37 0.12 -8.55
CA LEU A 46 13.43 -0.70 -7.34
C LEU A 46 12.11 -0.72 -6.55
N ALA A 47 11.08 0.01 -7.02
CA ALA A 47 9.76 0.02 -6.40
C ALA A 47 8.90 -1.16 -6.88
N GLY A 48 8.07 -1.74 -5.99
CA GLY A 48 7.08 -2.76 -6.35
C GLY A 48 7.71 -4.03 -6.90
N LEU A 49 8.44 -4.77 -6.06
CA LEU A 49 9.19 -5.98 -6.46
C LEU A 49 8.29 -6.99 -7.20
N ASP A 50 7.11 -7.26 -6.68
CA ASP A 50 6.11 -8.23 -7.17
C ASP A 50 4.96 -7.57 -7.96
N VAL A 51 4.96 -6.24 -8.07
CA VAL A 51 3.96 -5.52 -8.88
C VAL A 51 4.26 -5.69 -10.37
N PRO A 52 3.25 -5.93 -11.22
CA PRO A 52 3.42 -6.06 -12.67
C PRO A 52 4.15 -4.87 -13.31
N ARG A 53 4.96 -5.16 -14.32
CA ARG A 53 5.79 -4.14 -15.00
C ARG A 53 4.97 -3.06 -15.69
N GLU A 54 3.83 -3.42 -16.27
CA GLU A 54 2.87 -2.52 -16.90
C GLU A 54 2.23 -1.54 -15.91
N LEU A 55 2.31 -1.84 -14.60
CA LEU A 55 1.86 -0.97 -13.51
C LEU A 55 3.02 -0.24 -12.82
N GLY A 56 4.23 -0.33 -13.39
CA GLY A 56 5.41 0.38 -12.89
C GLY A 56 6.22 -0.36 -11.83
N GLY A 57 5.91 -1.64 -11.59
CA GLY A 57 6.67 -2.52 -10.73
C GLY A 57 7.81 -3.27 -11.45
N ILE A 58 8.44 -4.21 -10.75
CA ILE A 58 9.55 -5.02 -11.26
C ILE A 58 9.04 -6.33 -11.88
N GLY A 59 7.90 -6.85 -11.40
CA GLY A 59 7.26 -8.06 -11.89
C GLY A 59 8.02 -9.35 -11.53
N LEU A 60 8.63 -9.40 -10.35
CA LEU A 60 9.20 -10.63 -9.81
C LEU A 60 8.08 -11.52 -9.25
N ASP A 61 8.33 -12.82 -9.18
CA ASP A 61 7.46 -13.71 -8.43
C ASP A 61 7.52 -13.42 -6.92
N ALA A 62 6.43 -13.74 -6.21
CA ALA A 62 6.28 -13.42 -4.79
C ALA A 62 7.38 -14.05 -3.90
N ALA A 63 7.88 -15.24 -4.23
CA ALA A 63 8.92 -15.90 -3.45
C ALA A 63 10.27 -15.19 -3.59
N THR A 64 10.61 -14.76 -4.79
CA THR A 64 11.81 -13.96 -5.08
C THR A 64 11.70 -12.59 -4.40
N ALA A 65 10.56 -11.90 -4.52
CA ALA A 65 10.31 -10.63 -3.86
C ALA A 65 10.46 -10.73 -2.33
N ALA A 66 9.84 -11.73 -1.70
CA ALA A 66 9.97 -12.00 -0.27
C ALA A 66 11.42 -12.28 0.16
N SER A 67 12.18 -13.00 -0.66
CA SER A 67 13.60 -13.29 -0.39
C SER A 67 14.46 -12.02 -0.43
N ILE A 68 14.19 -11.10 -1.36
CA ILE A 68 14.85 -9.78 -1.43
C ILE A 68 14.48 -8.94 -0.21
N GLN A 69 13.20 -8.85 0.13
CA GLN A 69 12.73 -8.12 1.30
C GLN A 69 13.37 -8.63 2.60
N SER A 70 13.44 -9.95 2.76
CA SER A 70 14.12 -10.57 3.91
C SER A 70 15.62 -10.24 3.97
N ALA A 71 16.31 -10.26 2.83
CA ALA A 71 17.72 -9.90 2.77
C ALA A 71 18.00 -8.41 3.05
N LEU A 72 16.99 -7.57 2.88
CA LEU A 72 17.04 -6.11 3.12
C LEU A 72 16.48 -5.71 4.50
N ALA A 73 16.01 -6.65 5.31
CA ALA A 73 15.29 -6.34 6.56
C ALA A 73 16.12 -5.52 7.57
N ASP A 74 17.45 -5.64 7.55
CA ASP A 74 18.34 -4.87 8.42
C ASP A 74 18.63 -3.45 7.91
N ARG A 75 18.19 -3.10 6.70
CA ARG A 75 18.32 -1.74 6.17
C ARG A 75 17.19 -0.91 6.72
N ILE A 76 17.53 0.26 7.28
CA ILE A 76 16.55 1.20 7.81
C ILE A 76 16.28 2.25 6.73
N PRO A 77 15.20 2.12 5.95
CA PRO A 77 14.82 3.16 5.00
C PRO A 77 14.33 4.40 5.77
N PRO A 78 14.21 5.55 5.11
CA PRO A 78 13.46 6.67 5.64
C PRO A 78 12.07 6.22 6.10
N GLU A 79 11.48 6.96 7.06
CA GLU A 79 10.14 6.66 7.57
C GLU A 79 9.11 6.70 6.43
N GLU A 80 8.68 5.53 5.98
CA GLU A 80 7.67 5.38 4.92
C GLU A 80 6.41 4.64 5.37
N SER A 81 6.22 4.51 6.68
CA SER A 81 5.03 3.85 7.26
C SER A 81 3.72 4.47 6.77
N ILE A 82 3.74 5.76 6.41
CA ILE A 82 2.58 6.47 5.83
C ILE A 82 2.08 5.83 4.52
N PHE A 83 2.93 5.13 3.78
CA PHE A 83 2.56 4.42 2.56
C PHE A 83 2.18 2.95 2.80
N GLY A 84 2.33 2.45 4.04
CA GLY A 84 2.15 1.04 4.37
C GLY A 84 0.76 0.50 4.00
N ILE A 85 -0.31 1.25 4.26
CA ILE A 85 -1.67 0.85 3.89
C ILE A 85 -1.81 0.73 2.36
N GLY A 86 -1.30 1.73 1.62
CA GLY A 86 -1.34 1.71 0.16
C GLY A 86 -0.58 0.52 -0.41
N LEU A 87 0.68 0.37 -0.02
CA LEU A 87 1.58 -0.60 -0.63
C LEU A 87 1.31 -2.04 -0.22
N ASN A 88 0.88 -2.28 1.03
CA ASN A 88 0.72 -3.63 1.57
C ASN A 88 -0.73 -4.12 1.60
N MET A 89 -1.71 -3.24 1.36
CA MET A 89 -3.13 -3.61 1.37
C MET A 89 -3.85 -3.15 0.11
N ALA A 90 -3.94 -1.84 -0.17
CA ALA A 90 -4.73 -1.33 -1.27
C ALA A 90 -4.18 -1.77 -2.65
N VAL A 91 -2.88 -1.63 -2.89
CA VAL A 91 -2.24 -2.00 -4.17
C VAL A 91 -2.43 -3.49 -4.48
N PRO A 92 -2.09 -4.45 -3.58
CA PRO A 92 -2.32 -5.87 -3.84
C PRO A 92 -3.79 -6.20 -4.11
N THR A 93 -4.72 -5.63 -3.31
CA THR A 93 -6.15 -5.84 -3.49
C THR A 93 -6.64 -5.33 -4.86
N ILE A 94 -6.16 -4.16 -5.28
CA ILE A 94 -6.54 -3.57 -6.56
C ILE A 94 -5.94 -4.35 -7.74
N ILE A 95 -4.73 -4.88 -7.61
CA ILE A 95 -4.13 -5.73 -8.64
C ILE A 95 -4.93 -7.03 -8.82
N GLU A 96 -5.44 -7.60 -7.73
CA GLU A 96 -6.18 -8.86 -7.77
C GLU A 96 -7.64 -8.68 -8.21
N PHE A 97 -8.33 -7.64 -7.75
CA PHE A 97 -9.78 -7.49 -7.90
C PHE A 97 -10.22 -6.23 -8.67
N GLY A 98 -9.35 -5.27 -8.86
CA GLY A 98 -9.67 -4.02 -9.52
C GLY A 98 -9.69 -4.14 -11.05
N SER A 99 -10.50 -3.28 -11.69
CA SER A 99 -10.47 -3.17 -13.16
C SER A 99 -9.09 -2.67 -13.64
N ASP A 100 -8.75 -3.01 -14.89
CA ASP A 100 -7.54 -2.51 -15.54
C ASP A 100 -7.42 -0.98 -15.49
N GLU A 101 -8.53 -0.28 -15.63
CA GLU A 101 -8.57 1.19 -15.53
C GLU A 101 -8.18 1.66 -14.14
N LEU A 102 -8.77 1.06 -13.09
CA LEU A 102 -8.45 1.39 -11.70
C LEU A 102 -6.99 1.08 -11.39
N GLN A 103 -6.50 -0.09 -11.80
CA GLN A 103 -5.10 -0.48 -11.61
C GLN A 103 -4.14 0.56 -12.21
N ARG A 104 -4.33 0.92 -13.48
CA ARG A 104 -3.48 1.91 -14.17
C ARG A 104 -3.57 3.31 -13.56
N ARG A 105 -4.72 3.67 -13.00
CA ARG A 105 -4.95 4.98 -12.38
C ARG A 105 -4.25 5.11 -11.03
N VAL A 106 -4.26 4.08 -10.18
CA VAL A 106 -3.85 4.24 -8.78
C VAL A 106 -2.57 3.50 -8.38
N VAL A 107 -2.22 2.39 -9.04
CA VAL A 107 -1.04 1.61 -8.66
C VAL A 107 0.27 2.37 -8.93
N PRO A 108 0.52 2.90 -10.14
CA PRO A 108 1.77 3.60 -10.41
C PRO A 108 2.01 4.81 -9.49
N PRO A 109 1.03 5.72 -9.25
CA PRO A 109 1.25 6.83 -8.34
C PRO A 109 1.42 6.39 -6.88
N SER A 110 0.82 5.27 -6.45
CA SER A 110 1.05 4.70 -5.12
C SER A 110 2.50 4.21 -4.97
N LEU A 111 3.06 3.53 -5.96
CA LEU A 111 4.45 3.09 -5.95
C LEU A 111 5.44 4.27 -5.87
N ARG A 112 5.12 5.39 -6.52
CA ARG A 112 5.94 6.60 -6.51
C ARG A 112 5.76 7.48 -5.26
N GLY A 113 4.87 7.07 -4.32
CA GLY A 113 4.57 7.85 -3.12
C GLY A 113 3.81 9.15 -3.40
N GLU A 114 3.11 9.25 -4.52
CA GLU A 114 2.26 10.38 -4.89
C GLU A 114 0.90 10.29 -4.21
N VAL A 115 0.42 9.07 -3.95
CA VAL A 115 -0.85 8.76 -3.30
C VAL A 115 -0.62 8.12 -1.93
N ILE A 116 -1.22 8.68 -0.91
CA ILE A 116 -1.27 8.14 0.45
C ILE A 116 -2.66 7.53 0.66
N TRP A 117 -2.69 6.33 1.22
CA TRP A 117 -3.91 5.59 1.53
C TRP A 117 -4.15 5.52 3.02
N CYS A 118 -5.42 5.56 3.44
CA CYS A 118 -5.82 5.21 4.79
C CYS A 118 -6.72 3.97 4.81
N GLN A 119 -6.83 3.34 5.98
CA GLN A 119 -7.63 2.14 6.20
C GLN A 119 -8.92 2.51 6.93
N LEU A 120 -10.06 2.34 6.28
CA LEU A 120 -11.38 2.66 6.78
C LEU A 120 -12.13 1.38 7.19
N TYR A 121 -11.70 0.74 8.30
CA TYR A 121 -12.21 -0.56 8.75
C TYR A 121 -13.03 -0.44 10.03
N SER A 122 -12.42 -0.01 11.13
CA SER A 122 -13.04 0.01 12.46
C SER A 122 -14.19 0.99 12.57
N GLU A 123 -15.17 0.65 13.39
CA GLU A 123 -16.31 1.49 13.74
C GLU A 123 -16.41 1.65 15.26
N PRO A 124 -17.17 2.62 15.80
CA PRO A 124 -17.38 2.74 17.25
C PRO A 124 -17.87 1.44 17.89
N GLY A 125 -18.66 0.63 17.17
CA GLY A 125 -19.22 -0.64 17.63
C GLY A 125 -18.54 -1.89 17.06
N ALA A 126 -17.53 -1.75 16.17
CA ALA A 126 -16.90 -2.87 15.49
C ALA A 126 -15.38 -2.66 15.36
N GLY A 127 -14.64 -3.30 16.25
CA GLY A 127 -13.18 -3.34 16.26
C GLY A 127 -12.67 -4.76 15.98
N SER A 128 -12.37 -5.53 17.05
CA SER A 128 -11.93 -6.93 16.92
C SER A 128 -12.98 -7.82 16.25
N ASP A 129 -14.27 -7.55 16.49
CA ASP A 129 -15.38 -8.14 15.72
C ASP A 129 -15.68 -7.27 14.50
N LEU A 130 -14.77 -7.26 13.52
CA LEU A 130 -14.91 -6.44 12.32
C LEU A 130 -16.17 -6.77 11.52
N ALA A 131 -16.59 -8.04 11.49
CA ALA A 131 -17.80 -8.45 10.79
C ALA A 131 -19.09 -7.91 11.40
N GLY A 132 -19.02 -7.31 12.60
CA GLY A 132 -20.11 -6.55 13.22
C GLY A 132 -20.29 -5.14 12.67
N LEU A 133 -19.51 -4.70 11.67
CA LEU A 133 -19.61 -3.38 11.06
C LEU A 133 -21.02 -3.08 10.52
N THR A 134 -21.39 -1.81 10.58
CA THR A 134 -22.71 -1.30 10.18
C THR A 134 -22.67 -0.32 9.00
N THR A 135 -21.48 0.18 8.64
CA THR A 135 -21.30 1.02 7.45
C THR A 135 -21.85 0.28 6.23
N LYS A 136 -22.76 0.90 5.52
CA LYS A 136 -23.40 0.36 4.31
C LYS A 136 -22.75 0.95 3.06
N ALA A 137 -22.75 0.16 2.00
CA ALA A 137 -22.48 0.63 0.65
C ALA A 137 -23.63 0.15 -0.25
N GLU A 138 -24.42 1.07 -0.75
CA GLU A 138 -25.59 0.83 -1.58
C GLU A 138 -25.35 1.33 -3.00
N ARG A 139 -25.72 0.54 -3.99
CA ARG A 139 -25.48 0.92 -5.39
C ARG A 139 -26.53 1.92 -5.85
N ASP A 140 -26.06 3.02 -6.47
CA ASP A 140 -26.90 4.02 -7.12
C ASP A 140 -26.35 4.27 -8.54
N GLY A 141 -26.97 3.61 -9.52
CA GLY A 141 -26.48 3.60 -10.89
C GLY A 141 -25.07 3.04 -10.99
N ASP A 142 -24.13 3.85 -11.44
CA ASP A 142 -22.71 3.47 -11.59
C ASP A 142 -21.83 3.82 -10.37
N GLU A 143 -22.44 4.38 -9.31
CA GLU A 143 -21.76 4.80 -8.09
C GLU A 143 -22.15 3.94 -6.88
N TRP A 144 -21.39 4.06 -5.81
CA TRP A 144 -21.69 3.49 -4.50
C TRP A 144 -21.91 4.60 -3.48
N VAL A 145 -23.08 4.60 -2.85
CA VAL A 145 -23.40 5.49 -1.73
C VAL A 145 -23.00 4.80 -0.44
N ILE A 146 -22.03 5.40 0.26
CA ILE A 146 -21.51 4.86 1.51
C ILE A 146 -22.08 5.67 2.67
N THR A 147 -22.72 4.99 3.63
CA THR A 147 -23.30 5.58 4.84
C THR A 147 -22.81 4.86 6.06
N GLY A 148 -22.15 5.58 6.97
CA GLY A 148 -21.60 5.03 8.22
C GLY A 148 -20.53 5.91 8.82
N GLN A 149 -19.86 5.38 9.85
CA GLN A 149 -18.77 6.07 10.53
C GLN A 149 -17.61 5.11 10.76
N LYS A 150 -16.41 5.52 10.32
CA LYS A 150 -15.15 4.82 10.59
C LYS A 150 -14.33 5.59 11.62
N VAL A 151 -13.60 4.86 12.47
CA VAL A 151 -12.78 5.41 13.55
C VAL A 151 -11.37 4.80 13.55
N TRP A 152 -10.46 5.39 14.28
CA TRP A 152 -9.07 4.93 14.46
C TRP A 152 -8.29 4.85 13.14
N THR A 153 -8.62 5.71 12.19
CA THR A 153 -8.00 5.77 10.86
C THR A 153 -6.69 6.55 10.93
N SER A 154 -5.61 5.86 11.28
CA SER A 154 -4.28 6.47 11.38
C SER A 154 -3.84 7.06 10.04
N GLY A 155 -3.36 8.31 10.07
CA GLY A 155 -2.86 8.98 8.87
C GLY A 155 -3.95 9.53 7.94
N ALA A 156 -5.25 9.42 8.29
CA ALA A 156 -6.36 9.89 7.43
C ALA A 156 -6.24 11.37 7.05
N GLN A 157 -5.69 12.21 7.93
CA GLN A 157 -5.47 13.64 7.68
C GLN A 157 -4.45 13.91 6.55
N HIS A 158 -3.73 12.90 6.10
CA HIS A 158 -2.73 12.98 5.03
C HIS A 158 -3.10 12.13 3.83
N ALA A 159 -4.20 11.36 3.92
CA ALA A 159 -4.58 10.40 2.90
C ALA A 159 -5.31 11.08 1.74
N ASP A 160 -4.95 10.66 0.54
CA ASP A 160 -5.61 11.03 -0.71
C ASP A 160 -6.75 10.06 -1.04
N LEU A 161 -6.60 8.79 -0.66
CA LEU A 161 -7.56 7.71 -0.89
C LEU A 161 -7.72 6.82 0.36
N GLY A 162 -8.81 6.05 0.41
CA GLY A 162 -9.07 5.09 1.48
C GLY A 162 -9.48 3.72 0.93
N ILE A 163 -9.00 2.66 1.58
CA ILE A 163 -9.56 1.33 1.41
C ILE A 163 -10.60 1.10 2.51
N ILE A 164 -11.83 0.79 2.11
CA ILE A 164 -12.96 0.65 3.04
C ILE A 164 -13.51 -0.77 3.02
N ILE A 165 -13.94 -1.24 4.19
CA ILE A 165 -14.81 -2.41 4.30
C ILE A 165 -16.21 -1.92 4.68
N ALA A 166 -17.21 -2.32 3.90
CA ALA A 166 -18.59 -1.92 4.08
C ALA A 166 -19.55 -3.11 3.84
N ARG A 167 -20.77 -2.98 4.30
CA ARG A 167 -21.83 -3.96 4.10
C ARG A 167 -22.53 -3.67 2.77
N THR A 168 -22.33 -4.57 1.82
CA THR A 168 -22.90 -4.48 0.46
C THR A 168 -24.11 -5.38 0.27
N ALA A 169 -24.28 -6.43 1.13
CA ALA A 169 -25.39 -7.36 1.11
C ALA A 169 -25.90 -7.60 2.55
N PRO A 170 -26.74 -6.67 3.07
CA PRO A 170 -27.19 -6.70 4.47
C PRO A 170 -28.10 -7.91 4.79
N GLU A 171 -28.67 -8.55 3.79
CA GLU A 171 -29.52 -9.75 3.90
C GLU A 171 -28.71 -11.03 4.13
N LEU A 172 -27.40 -11.01 3.86
CA LEU A 172 -26.53 -12.17 4.05
C LEU A 172 -25.99 -12.25 5.49
N THR A 173 -25.49 -13.43 5.83
CA THR A 173 -24.89 -13.67 7.15
C THR A 173 -23.69 -12.76 7.39
N LYS A 174 -23.38 -12.55 8.65
CA LYS A 174 -22.41 -11.59 9.20
C LYS A 174 -21.14 -11.40 8.37
N HIS A 175 -20.47 -12.48 7.93
CA HIS A 175 -19.23 -12.42 7.18
C HIS A 175 -19.44 -12.34 5.65
N SER A 176 -20.54 -12.88 5.14
CA SER A 176 -20.77 -12.98 3.69
C SER A 176 -21.36 -11.72 3.06
N GLY A 177 -21.81 -10.77 3.87
CA GLY A 177 -22.45 -9.53 3.41
C GLY A 177 -21.52 -8.31 3.40
N ILE A 178 -20.22 -8.49 3.53
CA ILE A 178 -19.22 -7.41 3.56
C ILE A 178 -18.27 -7.50 2.36
N THR A 179 -17.85 -6.34 1.89
CA THR A 179 -16.88 -6.19 0.78
C THR A 179 -15.85 -5.14 1.16
#